data_c0db6866d4f6fe6af8387e8962031dc0
#
_entry.id   c0db6866d4f6fe6af8387e8962031dc0
#
_cell.length_a   1.000
_cell.length_b   1.000
_cell.length_c   1.000
_cell.angle_alpha   90.00
_cell.angle_beta   90.00
_cell.angle_gamma   90.00
#
_symmetry.space_group_name_H-M   'P 1'
#
loop_
_entity.id
_entity.type
_entity.pdbx_description
1 polymer ?
#
loop_
_entity_poly.entity_id
_entity_poly.type
_entity_poly.pdbx_seq_one_letter_code
_entity_poly.pdbx_strand_id
1 'polypeptide(L)'
;SYDDQLKQKNQEMMTVLKKIKRKTRKDLLKIYKKDEKNSGMKAFDRLPTWVQSRDFEGRCCEYKDICPSPVEHGYRNKCEFTVGKDKDGKVTVGFRLGSFGDTLVVAKPNECSVCPPHVLKACELFNNFLVESKFPPYDYMTHQGTWRQMTVKFSSTSKHMMIILQINIDMSNPPMHWLEEVEKLKLWFKNGGDENVWKSFFIQYCNCGRFIISSISGFQNAFNLSTNLVY
;
A
#
# COMPACT_ATOMS: atom_id res chain seq x y z
N SER A 1 4.14 -21.15 -8.13
CA SER A 1 2.81 -20.87 -8.75
C SER A 1 1.85 -20.29 -7.71
N TYR A 2 0.71 -19.79 -8.15
CA TYR A 2 -0.36 -19.31 -7.25
C TYR A 2 -0.95 -20.47 -6.45
N ASP A 3 -1.13 -21.62 -7.07
CA ASP A 3 -1.61 -22.83 -6.39
C ASP A 3 -0.68 -23.28 -5.25
N ASP A 4 0.63 -23.15 -5.41
CA ASP A 4 1.58 -23.45 -4.35
C ASP A 4 1.47 -22.49 -3.19
N GLN A 5 1.22 -21.20 -3.46
CA GLN A 5 0.94 -20.21 -2.42
C GLN A 5 -0.34 -20.55 -1.66
N LEU A 6 -1.41 -20.98 -2.33
CA LEU A 6 -2.66 -21.38 -1.68
C LEU A 6 -2.44 -22.62 -0.80
N LYS A 7 -1.73 -23.66 -1.31
CA LYS A 7 -1.37 -24.84 -0.52
C LYS A 7 -0.57 -24.51 0.72
N GLN A 8 0.45 -23.66 0.58
CA GLN A 8 1.26 -23.23 1.71
C GLN A 8 0.41 -22.49 2.76
N LYS A 9 -0.42 -21.53 2.35
CA LYS A 9 -1.30 -20.77 3.24
C LYS A 9 -2.32 -21.65 3.95
N ASN A 10 -2.91 -22.64 3.25
CA ASN A 10 -3.79 -23.64 3.83
C ASN A 10 -3.07 -24.42 4.95
N GLN A 11 -1.85 -24.89 4.69
CA GLN A 11 -1.06 -25.64 5.68
C GLN A 11 -0.66 -24.81 6.89
N GLU A 12 -0.28 -23.54 6.66
CA GLU A 12 0.03 -22.58 7.71
C GLU A 12 -1.21 -22.35 8.60
N MET A 13 -2.39 -22.11 8.01
CA MET A 13 -3.63 -21.87 8.72
C MET A 13 -4.04 -23.09 9.56
N MET A 14 -4.01 -24.30 8.99
CA MET A 14 -4.27 -25.54 9.73
C MET A 14 -3.33 -25.68 10.93
N THR A 15 -2.06 -25.33 10.77
CA THR A 15 -1.07 -25.36 11.84
C THR A 15 -1.40 -24.36 12.94
N VAL A 16 -1.83 -23.16 12.59
CA VAL A 16 -2.26 -22.12 13.54
C VAL A 16 -3.47 -22.59 14.34
N LEU A 17 -4.50 -23.15 13.69
CA LEU A 17 -5.71 -23.66 14.35
C LEU A 17 -5.40 -24.80 15.34
N LYS A 18 -4.47 -25.70 14.99
CA LYS A 18 -3.98 -26.74 15.91
C LYS A 18 -3.23 -26.14 17.12
N LYS A 19 -2.39 -25.11 16.86
CA LYS A 19 -1.65 -24.40 17.93
C LYS A 19 -2.61 -23.70 18.91
N ILE A 20 -3.63 -23.02 18.40
CA ILE A 20 -4.66 -22.35 19.22
C ILE A 20 -5.30 -23.38 20.17
N LYS A 21 -5.85 -24.46 19.63
CA LYS A 21 -6.48 -25.51 20.45
C LYS A 21 -5.57 -26.07 21.54
N ARG A 22 -4.32 -26.42 21.13
CA ARG A 22 -3.33 -26.97 22.06
C ARG A 22 -2.96 -26.00 23.17
N LYS A 23 -2.76 -24.71 22.82
CA LYS A 23 -2.43 -23.67 23.80
C LYS A 23 -3.59 -23.45 24.76
N THR A 24 -4.79 -23.23 24.23
CA THR A 24 -5.99 -23.05 25.07
C THR A 24 -6.20 -24.23 26.02
N ARG A 25 -6.07 -25.48 25.55
CA ARG A 25 -6.16 -26.66 26.39
C ARG A 25 -5.14 -26.64 27.52
N LYS A 26 -3.88 -26.34 27.21
CA LYS A 26 -2.80 -26.28 28.20
C LYS A 26 -3.07 -25.21 29.26
N ASP A 27 -3.50 -24.02 28.84
CA ASP A 27 -3.71 -22.89 29.73
C ASP A 27 -4.93 -23.14 30.65
N LEU A 28 -6.05 -23.63 30.12
CA LEU A 28 -7.22 -23.96 30.87
C LEU A 28 -6.98 -25.13 31.86
N LEU A 29 -6.27 -26.18 31.44
CA LEU A 29 -5.89 -27.26 32.33
C LEU A 29 -5.02 -26.77 33.49
N LYS A 30 -4.12 -25.82 33.26
CA LYS A 30 -3.29 -25.23 34.31
C LYS A 30 -4.15 -24.48 35.35
N ILE A 31 -5.17 -23.74 34.88
CA ILE A 31 -6.09 -22.99 35.72
C ILE A 31 -6.98 -23.98 36.52
N TYR A 32 -7.64 -24.91 35.85
CA TYR A 32 -8.62 -25.81 36.46
C TYR A 32 -8.00 -26.83 37.41
N LYS A 33 -6.75 -27.28 37.18
CA LYS A 33 -6.02 -28.15 38.12
C LYS A 33 -5.78 -27.47 39.48
N LYS A 34 -5.57 -26.16 39.51
CA LYS A 34 -5.39 -25.42 40.75
C LYS A 34 -6.67 -25.39 41.60
N ASP A 35 -7.82 -25.44 40.96
CA ASP A 35 -9.13 -25.34 41.58
C ASP A 35 -9.86 -26.71 41.69
N GLU A 36 -9.20 -27.79 41.35
CA GLU A 36 -9.79 -29.13 41.29
C GLU A 36 -10.30 -29.61 42.69
N LYS A 37 -9.53 -29.26 43.73
CA LYS A 37 -9.92 -29.60 45.14
C LYS A 37 -11.16 -28.83 45.62
N ASN A 38 -11.33 -27.60 45.19
CA ASN A 38 -12.43 -26.75 45.59
C ASN A 38 -13.69 -27.01 44.78
N SER A 39 -13.55 -27.32 43.50
CA SER A 39 -14.69 -27.55 42.61
C SER A 39 -15.26 -28.96 42.64
N GLY A 40 -14.51 -29.94 43.15
CA GLY A 40 -14.90 -31.37 43.13
C GLY A 40 -14.97 -32.00 41.72
N MET A 41 -14.61 -31.24 40.67
CA MET A 41 -14.65 -31.68 39.28
C MET A 41 -13.23 -31.82 38.71
N LYS A 42 -12.99 -32.86 37.91
CA LYS A 42 -11.70 -33.01 37.22
C LYS A 42 -11.48 -31.86 36.21
N ALA A 43 -10.27 -31.34 36.19
CA ALA A 43 -9.90 -30.24 35.31
C ALA A 43 -10.24 -30.49 33.83
N PHE A 44 -10.14 -31.74 33.38
CA PHE A 44 -10.45 -32.11 31.99
C PHE A 44 -11.96 -31.98 31.69
N ASP A 45 -12.85 -32.33 32.60
CA ASP A 45 -14.29 -32.32 32.41
C ASP A 45 -14.84 -30.88 32.31
N ARG A 46 -14.10 -29.93 32.83
CA ARG A 46 -14.41 -28.49 32.78
C ARG A 46 -13.97 -27.80 31.50
N LEU A 47 -13.20 -28.48 30.62
CA LEU A 47 -12.80 -27.90 29.37
C LEU A 47 -14.00 -27.70 28.42
N PRO A 48 -14.02 -26.64 27.61
CA PRO A 48 -15.02 -26.50 26.55
C PRO A 48 -15.01 -27.70 25.59
N THR A 49 -16.19 -28.10 25.11
CA THR A 49 -16.36 -29.28 24.24
C THR A 49 -15.44 -29.27 23.03
N TRP A 50 -15.27 -28.14 22.39
CA TRP A 50 -14.37 -28.01 21.23
C TRP A 50 -12.88 -28.21 21.57
N VAL A 51 -12.50 -27.99 22.83
CA VAL A 51 -11.13 -28.26 23.31
C VAL A 51 -10.93 -29.73 23.62
N GLN A 52 -11.99 -30.39 24.17
CA GLN A 52 -11.98 -31.83 24.50
C GLN A 52 -12.04 -32.67 23.23
N SER A 53 -12.91 -32.29 22.27
CA SER A 53 -13.21 -33.05 21.08
C SER A 53 -11.94 -33.38 20.25
N ARG A 54 -11.95 -34.54 19.61
CA ARG A 54 -10.95 -34.92 18.61
C ARG A 54 -11.37 -34.57 17.21
N ASP A 55 -12.53 -33.92 17.03
CA ASP A 55 -13.04 -33.50 15.76
C ASP A 55 -12.06 -32.50 15.08
N PHE A 56 -12.26 -32.32 13.79
CA PHE A 56 -11.47 -31.41 12.96
C PHE A 56 -9.95 -31.69 12.99
N GLU A 57 -9.55 -32.98 13.12
CA GLU A 57 -8.13 -33.40 13.10
C GLU A 57 -7.24 -32.62 14.08
N GLY A 58 -7.78 -32.29 15.25
CA GLY A 58 -7.08 -31.55 16.31
C GLY A 58 -7.04 -30.04 16.11
N ARG A 59 -7.77 -29.49 15.15
CA ARG A 59 -8.03 -28.05 15.02
C ARG A 59 -9.08 -27.58 16.03
N CYS A 60 -9.16 -26.26 16.23
CA CYS A 60 -10.15 -25.67 17.14
C CYS A 60 -11.54 -25.53 16.52
N CYS A 61 -11.67 -25.62 15.21
CA CYS A 61 -12.92 -25.51 14.47
C CYS A 61 -12.81 -26.22 13.12
N GLU A 62 -13.94 -26.33 12.42
CA GLU A 62 -13.97 -26.69 11.02
C GLU A 62 -13.16 -25.68 10.20
N TYR A 63 -12.45 -26.18 9.21
CA TYR A 63 -11.66 -25.36 8.29
C TYR A 63 -11.99 -25.75 6.85
N LYS A 64 -12.39 -24.76 6.09
CA LYS A 64 -12.58 -24.87 4.63
C LYS A 64 -11.35 -24.28 3.94
N ASP A 65 -10.97 -24.87 2.83
CA ASP A 65 -9.84 -24.39 2.05
C ASP A 65 -9.99 -22.93 1.65
N ILE A 66 -8.86 -22.26 1.46
CA ILE A 66 -8.82 -20.86 1.05
C ILE A 66 -9.51 -20.72 -0.31
N CYS A 67 -10.48 -19.80 -0.37
CA CYS A 67 -11.09 -19.43 -1.63
C CYS A 67 -10.06 -18.67 -2.49
N PRO A 68 -9.72 -19.16 -3.70
CA PRO A 68 -8.77 -18.48 -4.55
C PRO A 68 -9.30 -17.13 -5.02
N SER A 69 -8.40 -16.20 -5.28
CA SER A 69 -8.76 -14.92 -5.90
C SER A 69 -9.19 -15.14 -7.35
N PRO A 70 -10.29 -14.54 -7.81
CA PRO A 70 -10.70 -14.60 -9.21
C PRO A 70 -9.76 -13.84 -10.16
N VAL A 71 -8.90 -12.98 -9.62
CA VAL A 71 -7.95 -12.16 -10.37
C VAL A 71 -6.58 -12.23 -9.71
N GLU A 72 -5.57 -12.68 -10.43
CA GLU A 72 -4.20 -12.84 -9.93
C GLU A 72 -3.28 -11.68 -10.29
N HIS A 73 -3.56 -10.98 -11.38
CA HIS A 73 -2.73 -9.90 -11.92
C HIS A 73 -3.52 -8.59 -12.04
N GLY A 74 -2.82 -7.46 -11.87
CA GLY A 74 -3.41 -6.14 -12.07
C GLY A 74 -4.58 -5.79 -11.13
N TYR A 75 -4.72 -6.47 -10.00
CA TYR A 75 -5.85 -6.30 -9.08
C TYR A 75 -5.68 -5.14 -8.09
N ARG A 76 -4.46 -4.61 -7.95
CA ARG A 76 -4.17 -3.56 -6.97
C ARG A 76 -4.77 -2.23 -7.42
N ASN A 77 -5.70 -1.71 -6.65
CA ASN A 77 -6.43 -0.48 -6.97
C ASN A 77 -5.78 0.80 -6.42
N LYS A 78 -4.81 0.68 -5.51
CA LYS A 78 -4.03 1.80 -4.97
C LYS A 78 -2.56 1.41 -4.94
N CYS A 79 -1.73 2.18 -5.62
CA CYS A 79 -0.28 2.03 -5.62
C CYS A 79 0.38 3.32 -5.15
N GLU A 80 1.35 3.19 -4.27
CA GLU A 80 2.16 4.29 -3.75
C GLU A 80 3.60 4.05 -4.14
N PHE A 81 4.17 5.00 -4.87
CA PHE A 81 5.52 4.95 -5.38
C PHE A 81 6.35 6.07 -4.77
N THR A 82 7.47 5.72 -4.20
CA THR A 82 8.43 6.68 -3.65
C THR A 82 9.26 7.28 -4.77
N VAL A 83 9.53 8.58 -4.72
CA VAL A 83 10.54 9.22 -5.56
C VAL A 83 11.87 9.21 -4.81
N GLY A 84 12.93 8.82 -5.48
CA GLY A 84 14.25 8.72 -4.87
C GLY A 84 15.32 8.44 -5.92
N LYS A 85 16.37 7.73 -5.51
CA LYS A 85 17.44 7.29 -6.40
C LYS A 85 17.48 5.77 -6.48
N ASP A 86 17.79 5.23 -7.64
CA ASP A 86 18.06 3.80 -7.80
C ASP A 86 19.47 3.43 -7.27
N LYS A 87 19.82 2.15 -7.40
CA LYS A 87 21.16 1.65 -6.99
C LYS A 87 22.33 2.32 -7.71
N ASP A 88 22.08 2.91 -8.88
CA ASP A 88 23.08 3.60 -9.71
C ASP A 88 23.09 5.13 -9.47
N GLY A 89 22.29 5.60 -8.49
CA GLY A 89 22.18 7.01 -8.12
C GLY A 89 21.29 7.83 -9.05
N LYS A 90 20.60 7.23 -10.03
CA LYS A 90 19.70 7.91 -10.96
C LYS A 90 18.35 8.16 -10.30
N VAL A 91 17.78 9.35 -10.56
CA VAL A 91 16.43 9.68 -10.09
C VAL A 91 15.43 8.69 -10.68
N THR A 92 14.59 8.15 -9.83
CA THR A 92 13.57 7.18 -10.23
C THR A 92 12.35 7.25 -9.31
N VAL A 93 11.24 6.71 -9.78
CA VAL A 93 10.00 6.54 -9.02
C VAL A 93 9.60 5.07 -9.04
N GLY A 94 9.24 4.54 -7.86
CA GLY A 94 8.88 3.13 -7.73
C GLY A 94 8.77 2.67 -6.30
N PHE A 95 9.06 1.40 -6.06
CA PHE A 95 9.02 0.82 -4.72
C PHE A 95 10.34 1.03 -3.98
N ARG A 96 10.21 1.43 -2.73
CA ARG A 96 11.35 1.51 -1.82
C ARG A 96 11.89 0.11 -1.52
N LEU A 97 13.19 -0.05 -1.61
CA LEU A 97 13.93 -1.24 -1.15
C LEU A 97 14.56 -0.95 0.22
N GLY A 98 14.55 -1.95 1.10
CA GLY A 98 15.15 -1.84 2.44
C GLY A 98 14.24 -1.25 3.51
N SER A 99 14.78 -1.15 4.72
CA SER A 99 14.09 -0.69 5.93
C SER A 99 14.09 0.85 6.06
N PHE A 100 13.22 1.37 6.94
CA PHE A 100 13.31 2.76 7.37
C PHE A 100 14.57 2.95 8.24
N GLY A 101 15.50 3.77 7.80
CA GLY A 101 16.78 4.02 8.47
C GLY A 101 18.00 3.71 7.62
N ASP A 102 17.84 2.91 6.55
CA ASP A 102 18.88 2.68 5.57
C ASP A 102 18.80 3.71 4.43
N THR A 103 19.86 3.77 3.62
CA THR A 103 19.87 4.57 2.39
C THR A 103 18.67 4.24 1.53
N LEU A 104 17.89 5.25 1.16
CA LEU A 104 16.71 5.08 0.33
C LEU A 104 17.11 4.67 -1.09
N VAL A 105 16.94 3.40 -1.40
CA VAL A 105 17.05 2.90 -2.78
C VAL A 105 15.64 2.63 -3.31
N VAL A 106 15.37 3.08 -4.53
CA VAL A 106 14.07 2.91 -5.18
C VAL A 106 14.21 2.04 -6.41
N ALA A 107 13.32 1.07 -6.59
CA ALA A 107 13.26 0.21 -7.77
C ALA A 107 12.01 0.49 -8.59
N LYS A 108 12.16 0.53 -9.91
CA LYS A 108 11.03 0.66 -10.85
C LYS A 108 10.08 -0.53 -10.72
N PRO A 109 8.75 -0.33 -10.79
CA PRO A 109 7.76 -1.38 -10.60
C PRO A 109 7.50 -2.22 -11.87
N ASN A 110 8.42 -2.25 -12.83
CA ASN A 110 8.21 -2.81 -14.18
C ASN A 110 7.70 -4.27 -14.18
N GLU A 111 8.12 -5.06 -13.21
CA GLU A 111 7.76 -6.49 -13.09
C GLU A 111 6.69 -6.75 -12.02
N CYS A 112 6.04 -5.71 -11.52
CA CYS A 112 5.04 -5.85 -10.48
C CYS A 112 3.71 -6.35 -11.05
N SER A 113 3.52 -7.66 -11.07
CA SER A 113 2.33 -8.31 -11.64
C SER A 113 1.00 -7.89 -11.00
N VAL A 114 1.03 -7.40 -9.76
CA VAL A 114 -0.19 -6.97 -9.06
C VAL A 114 -0.65 -5.56 -9.44
N CYS A 115 0.24 -4.75 -10.05
CA CYS A 115 -0.10 -3.41 -10.52
C CYS A 115 -0.79 -3.46 -11.90
N PRO A 116 -1.90 -2.74 -12.09
CA PRO A 116 -2.52 -2.60 -13.41
C PRO A 116 -1.58 -1.94 -14.43
N PRO A 117 -1.64 -2.30 -15.72
CA PRO A 117 -0.79 -1.71 -16.76
C PRO A 117 -0.88 -0.18 -16.83
N HIS A 118 -2.07 0.40 -16.67
CA HIS A 118 -2.26 1.86 -16.66
C HIS A 118 -1.52 2.55 -15.52
N VAL A 119 -1.41 1.88 -14.36
CA VAL A 119 -0.66 2.38 -13.19
C VAL A 119 0.85 2.35 -13.47
N LEU A 120 1.34 1.27 -14.09
CA LEU A 120 2.75 1.16 -14.50
C LEU A 120 3.11 2.23 -15.55
N LYS A 121 2.21 2.48 -16.50
CA LYS A 121 2.37 3.54 -17.51
C LYS A 121 2.47 4.93 -16.87
N ALA A 122 1.64 5.24 -15.88
CA ALA A 122 1.71 6.49 -15.14
C ALA A 122 3.05 6.64 -14.39
N CYS A 123 3.54 5.55 -13.79
CA CYS A 123 4.82 5.52 -13.11
C CYS A 123 5.99 5.76 -14.10
N GLU A 124 5.96 5.12 -15.26
CA GLU A 124 6.94 5.30 -16.32
C GLU A 124 6.97 6.76 -16.82
N LEU A 125 5.80 7.33 -17.10
CA LEU A 125 5.67 8.69 -17.58
C LEU A 125 6.22 9.71 -16.56
N PHE A 126 5.90 9.52 -15.27
CA PHE A 126 6.44 10.37 -14.24
C PHE A 126 7.95 10.19 -14.07
N ASN A 127 8.45 8.97 -14.19
CA ASN A 127 9.89 8.73 -14.16
C ASN A 127 10.64 9.49 -15.28
N ASN A 128 10.08 9.52 -16.49
CA ASN A 128 10.66 10.25 -17.61
C ASN A 128 10.61 11.77 -17.37
N PHE A 129 9.53 12.28 -16.79
CA PHE A 129 9.45 13.68 -16.37
C PHE A 129 10.52 14.05 -15.35
N LEU A 130 10.75 13.19 -14.33
CA LEU A 130 11.72 13.44 -13.27
C LEU A 130 13.17 13.53 -13.78
N VAL A 131 13.50 12.85 -14.87
CA VAL A 131 14.83 12.95 -15.51
C VAL A 131 15.08 14.35 -16.07
N GLU A 132 14.01 15.01 -16.55
CA GLU A 132 14.07 16.36 -17.12
C GLU A 132 13.75 17.48 -16.13
N SER A 133 13.32 17.12 -14.91
CA SER A 133 12.95 18.08 -13.88
C SER A 133 14.17 18.79 -13.30
N LYS A 134 14.05 20.11 -13.13
CA LYS A 134 15.06 20.91 -12.43
C LYS A 134 15.00 20.75 -10.90
N PHE A 135 13.93 20.16 -10.38
CA PHE A 135 13.70 19.98 -8.96
C PHE A 135 14.12 18.57 -8.50
N PRO A 136 14.93 18.45 -7.44
CA PRO A 136 15.47 17.17 -7.00
C PRO A 136 14.42 16.31 -6.30
N PRO A 137 14.65 14.98 -6.22
CA PRO A 137 13.88 14.11 -5.35
C PRO A 137 14.07 14.52 -3.88
N TYR A 138 13.03 14.24 -3.08
CA TYR A 138 13.08 14.49 -1.64
C TYR A 138 13.99 13.48 -0.94
N ASP A 139 14.92 13.98 -0.16
CA ASP A 139 15.80 13.19 0.70
C ASP A 139 15.19 13.11 2.11
N TYR A 140 14.87 11.91 2.56
CA TYR A 140 14.26 11.64 3.86
C TYR A 140 15.22 11.81 5.04
N MET A 141 16.53 11.84 4.79
CA MET A 141 17.55 12.05 5.84
C MET A 141 17.81 13.52 6.08
N THR A 142 17.93 14.31 5.02
CA THR A 142 18.20 15.75 5.09
C THR A 142 16.92 16.60 5.10
N HIS A 143 15.77 16.00 4.82
CA HIS A 143 14.47 16.68 4.66
C HIS A 143 14.46 17.74 3.54
N GLN A 144 15.34 17.60 2.56
CA GLN A 144 15.45 18.53 1.43
C GLN A 144 15.02 17.89 0.12
N GLY A 145 14.78 18.72 -0.88
CA GLY A 145 14.27 18.27 -2.19
C GLY A 145 12.76 18.43 -2.31
N THR A 146 12.25 18.12 -3.47
CA THR A 146 10.87 18.47 -3.87
C THR A 146 9.98 17.26 -4.05
N TRP A 147 10.33 16.34 -4.94
CA TRP A 147 9.48 15.22 -5.33
C TRP A 147 9.55 14.09 -4.31
N ARG A 148 8.41 13.79 -3.64
CA ARG A 148 8.39 12.79 -2.55
C ARG A 148 7.77 11.47 -2.97
N GLN A 149 6.54 11.51 -3.47
CA GLN A 149 5.75 10.30 -3.67
C GLN A 149 4.70 10.52 -4.75
N MET A 150 4.40 9.47 -5.50
CA MET A 150 3.25 9.40 -6.39
C MET A 150 2.27 8.34 -5.87
N THR A 151 1.03 8.73 -5.63
CA THR A 151 -0.06 7.80 -5.35
C THR A 151 -0.96 7.71 -6.57
N VAL A 152 -1.20 6.49 -7.03
CA VAL A 152 -2.14 6.22 -8.12
C VAL A 152 -3.29 5.39 -7.56
N LYS A 153 -4.52 5.85 -7.79
CA LYS A 153 -5.74 5.09 -7.50
C LYS A 153 -6.42 4.75 -8.83
N PHE A 154 -6.75 3.48 -9.00
CA PHE A 154 -7.40 2.96 -10.20
C PHE A 154 -8.67 2.23 -9.83
N SER A 155 -9.77 2.54 -10.52
CA SER A 155 -11.06 1.83 -10.37
C SER A 155 -11.16 0.76 -11.45
N SER A 156 -11.21 -0.50 -11.06
CA SER A 156 -11.42 -1.62 -11.98
C SER A 156 -12.82 -1.61 -12.61
N THR A 157 -13.80 -0.98 -11.95
CA THR A 157 -15.18 -0.87 -12.42
C THR A 157 -15.34 0.23 -13.47
N SER A 158 -14.97 1.48 -13.12
CA SER A 158 -15.10 2.62 -14.03
C SER A 158 -13.95 2.76 -15.02
N LYS A 159 -12.85 2.02 -14.81
CA LYS A 159 -11.58 2.15 -15.55
C LYS A 159 -10.91 3.52 -15.42
N HIS A 160 -11.34 4.31 -14.45
CA HIS A 160 -10.80 5.64 -14.21
C HIS A 160 -9.63 5.62 -13.24
N MET A 161 -8.70 6.54 -13.44
CA MET A 161 -7.51 6.68 -12.63
C MET A 161 -7.38 8.10 -12.06
N MET A 162 -6.92 8.18 -10.81
CA MET A 162 -6.56 9.40 -10.12
C MET A 162 -5.07 9.33 -9.77
N ILE A 163 -4.34 10.40 -10.05
CA ILE A 163 -2.93 10.55 -9.69
C ILE A 163 -2.80 11.67 -8.66
N ILE A 164 -2.05 11.42 -7.60
CA ILE A 164 -1.72 12.40 -6.56
C ILE A 164 -0.19 12.43 -6.43
N LEU A 165 0.41 13.58 -6.68
CA LEU A 165 1.83 13.80 -6.43
C LEU A 165 2.04 14.53 -5.12
N GLN A 166 2.79 13.93 -4.20
CA GLN A 166 3.20 14.58 -2.97
C GLN A 166 4.54 15.26 -3.17
N ILE A 167 4.61 16.53 -2.79
CA ILE A 167 5.79 17.36 -2.93
C ILE A 167 6.10 18.12 -1.64
N ASN A 168 7.37 18.44 -1.47
CA ASN A 168 7.88 19.21 -0.35
C ASN A 168 8.25 20.63 -0.83
N ILE A 169 7.26 21.51 -0.88
CA ILE A 169 7.43 22.93 -1.23
C ILE A 169 6.57 23.76 -0.30
N ASP A 170 7.15 24.83 0.20
CA ASP A 170 6.41 25.89 0.91
C ASP A 170 5.71 26.80 -0.10
N MET A 171 4.39 26.70 -0.17
CA MET A 171 3.58 27.50 -1.10
C MET A 171 3.42 28.97 -0.64
N SER A 172 3.83 29.33 0.56
CA SER A 172 3.90 30.75 0.97
C SER A 172 5.10 31.46 0.36
N ASN A 173 6.15 30.69 -0.02
CA ASN A 173 7.33 31.20 -0.69
C ASN A 173 7.85 30.11 -1.71
N PRO A 174 7.13 29.90 -2.82
CA PRO A 174 7.50 28.87 -3.77
C PRO A 174 8.83 29.20 -4.45
N PRO A 175 9.65 28.17 -4.75
CA PRO A 175 10.90 28.37 -5.47
C PRO A 175 10.67 29.03 -6.84
N MET A 176 11.65 29.80 -7.29
CA MET A 176 11.66 30.35 -8.65
C MET A 176 11.43 29.22 -9.67
N HIS A 177 10.64 29.50 -10.71
CA HIS A 177 10.26 28.56 -11.77
C HIS A 177 9.39 27.36 -11.33
N TRP A 178 8.92 27.30 -10.08
CA TRP A 178 8.04 26.23 -9.67
C TRP A 178 6.73 26.18 -10.45
N LEU A 179 6.10 27.31 -10.70
CA LEU A 179 4.85 27.36 -11.46
C LEU A 179 5.05 26.91 -12.93
N GLU A 180 6.18 27.23 -13.52
CA GLU A 180 6.55 26.75 -14.87
C GLU A 180 6.71 25.22 -14.87
N GLU A 181 7.34 24.66 -13.83
CA GLU A 181 7.50 23.21 -13.67
C GLU A 181 6.16 22.51 -13.53
N VAL A 182 5.21 23.10 -12.79
CA VAL A 182 3.84 22.58 -12.67
C VAL A 182 3.12 22.59 -14.02
N GLU A 183 3.23 23.66 -14.80
CA GLU A 183 2.64 23.70 -16.15
C GLU A 183 3.29 22.69 -17.11
N LYS A 184 4.62 22.53 -17.06
CA LYS A 184 5.33 21.49 -17.80
C LYS A 184 4.81 20.09 -17.40
N LEU A 185 4.64 19.84 -16.11
CA LEU A 185 4.11 18.57 -15.58
C LEU A 185 2.69 18.27 -16.08
N LYS A 186 1.81 19.28 -16.08
CA LYS A 186 0.43 19.16 -16.59
C LYS A 186 0.43 18.74 -18.07
N LEU A 187 1.19 19.44 -18.89
CA LEU A 187 1.31 19.14 -20.32
C LEU A 187 1.90 17.75 -20.55
N TRP A 188 2.89 17.37 -19.76
CA TRP A 188 3.53 16.06 -19.83
C TRP A 188 2.54 14.93 -19.63
N PHE A 189 1.75 15.00 -18.54
CA PHE A 189 0.73 14.00 -18.25
C PHE A 189 -0.44 14.04 -19.22
N LYS A 190 -0.85 15.22 -19.68
CA LYS A 190 -1.90 15.36 -20.69
C LYS A 190 -1.51 14.72 -22.03
N ASN A 191 -0.28 14.94 -22.49
CA ASN A 191 0.19 14.43 -23.78
C ASN A 191 0.56 12.94 -23.74
N GLY A 192 1.06 12.45 -22.61
CA GLY A 192 1.49 11.05 -22.46
C GLY A 192 0.44 10.11 -21.86
N GLY A 193 -0.65 10.65 -21.34
CA GLY A 193 -1.72 9.90 -20.69
C GLY A 193 -2.83 9.45 -21.63
N ASP A 194 -3.71 8.60 -21.11
CA ASP A 194 -4.94 8.20 -21.76
C ASP A 194 -6.11 9.00 -21.16
N GLU A 195 -6.69 9.90 -21.91
CA GLU A 195 -7.77 10.79 -21.48
C GLU A 195 -9.02 10.01 -21.03
N ASN A 196 -9.25 8.82 -21.55
CA ASN A 196 -10.38 7.97 -21.16
C ASN A 196 -10.18 7.35 -19.79
N VAL A 197 -8.93 7.14 -19.37
CA VAL A 197 -8.55 6.50 -18.11
C VAL A 197 -8.17 7.53 -17.05
N TRP A 198 -7.38 8.54 -17.41
CA TRP A 198 -6.79 9.51 -16.46
C TRP A 198 -7.74 10.68 -16.24
N LYS A 199 -8.54 10.61 -15.17
CA LYS A 199 -9.63 11.56 -14.93
C LYS A 199 -9.32 12.65 -13.91
N SER A 200 -8.38 12.38 -12.98
CA SER A 200 -8.07 13.33 -11.92
C SER A 200 -6.56 13.36 -11.64
N PHE A 201 -6.04 14.57 -11.49
CA PHE A 201 -4.65 14.81 -11.16
C PHE A 201 -4.55 15.87 -10.05
N PHE A 202 -3.81 15.55 -8.99
CA PHE A 202 -3.66 16.42 -7.82
C PHE A 202 -2.18 16.59 -7.46
N ILE A 203 -1.84 17.77 -6.97
CA ILE A 203 -0.58 18.01 -6.27
C ILE A 203 -0.91 18.24 -4.79
N GLN A 204 -0.28 17.45 -3.94
CA GLN A 204 -0.39 17.55 -2.49
C GLN A 204 0.91 18.17 -1.94
N TYR A 205 0.79 19.36 -1.40
CA TYR A 205 1.90 20.08 -0.78
C TYR A 205 2.05 19.62 0.67
N CYS A 206 3.24 19.17 1.04
CA CYS A 206 3.58 18.73 2.39
C CYS A 206 4.40 19.83 3.05
N ASN A 207 3.76 20.68 3.84
CA ASN A 207 4.45 21.70 4.61
C ASN A 207 4.13 21.52 6.10
N CYS A 208 5.15 21.25 6.92
CA CYS A 208 5.13 21.26 8.40
C CYS A 208 3.83 20.74 9.05
N GLY A 209 3.33 19.56 8.63
CA GLY A 209 2.13 18.95 9.21
C GLY A 209 0.78 19.40 8.62
N ARG A 210 0.77 20.28 7.62
CA ARG A 210 -0.43 20.67 6.87
C ARG A 210 -0.36 20.12 5.44
N PHE A 211 -1.47 19.54 4.99
CA PHE A 211 -1.60 19.06 3.61
C PHE A 211 -2.54 19.99 2.84
N ILE A 212 -2.04 20.61 1.78
CA ILE A 212 -2.85 21.39 0.85
C ILE A 212 -2.96 20.58 -0.43
N ILE A 213 -4.17 20.30 -0.88
CA ILE A 213 -4.42 19.60 -2.13
C ILE A 213 -4.92 20.62 -3.16
N SER A 214 -4.19 20.79 -4.26
CA SER A 214 -4.68 21.55 -5.41
C SER A 214 -5.02 20.64 -6.56
N SER A 215 -6.21 20.81 -7.13
CA SER A 215 -6.58 20.14 -8.38
C SER A 215 -5.88 20.79 -9.56
N ILE A 216 -5.42 19.97 -10.50
CA ILE A 216 -4.89 20.46 -11.77
C ILE A 216 -6.07 20.53 -12.76
N SER A 217 -6.50 21.76 -13.10
CA SER A 217 -7.52 21.99 -14.12
C SER A 217 -7.00 21.55 -15.50
N GLY A 218 -7.85 20.84 -16.26
CA GLY A 218 -7.51 20.34 -17.60
C GLY A 218 -7.78 18.86 -17.81
N PHE A 219 -8.04 18.11 -16.72
CA PHE A 219 -8.67 16.80 -16.76
C PHE A 219 -10.19 17.02 -16.58
N GLN A 220 -11.00 16.61 -17.56
CA GLN A 220 -12.44 16.80 -17.51
C GLN A 220 -13.04 16.17 -16.26
N ASN A 221 -13.85 16.95 -15.50
CA ASN A 221 -14.60 16.56 -14.32
C ASN A 221 -13.81 16.30 -13.02
N ALA A 222 -12.72 17.01 -12.76
CA ALA A 222 -12.36 17.24 -11.36
C ALA A 222 -13.45 18.13 -10.74
N PHE A 223 -14.24 17.60 -9.81
CA PHE A 223 -15.11 18.40 -8.95
C PHE A 223 -14.33 19.63 -8.49
N ASN A 224 -14.94 20.81 -8.64
CA ASN A 224 -14.45 22.05 -8.07
C ASN A 224 -14.34 21.90 -6.54
N LEU A 225 -13.26 21.34 -6.09
CA LEU A 225 -12.81 21.41 -4.71
C LEU A 225 -11.73 22.49 -4.63
N SER A 226 -12.14 23.72 -4.92
CA SER A 226 -11.55 24.90 -4.31
C SER A 226 -11.95 24.90 -2.84
N THR A 227 -11.38 24.06 -2.04
CA THR A 227 -11.55 24.12 -0.59
C THR A 227 -10.26 23.73 0.07
N ASN A 228 -9.74 24.68 0.81
CA ASN A 228 -8.78 24.50 1.87
C ASN A 228 -9.33 23.44 2.84
N LEU A 229 -9.08 22.16 2.59
CA LEU A 229 -9.28 21.11 3.57
C LEU A 229 -8.04 21.12 4.47
N VAL A 230 -8.14 21.89 5.52
CA VAL A 230 -7.28 21.82 6.70
C VAL A 230 -7.80 20.62 7.50
N TYR A 231 -7.01 19.55 7.59
CA TYR A 231 -7.15 18.50 8.59
C TYR A 231 -5.98 18.59 9.57
#